data_723ae95df5fbaa6b2200f24d684841a3
#
_entry.id   723ae95df5fbaa6b2200f24d684841a3
#
_cell.length_a   1.000
_cell.length_b   1.000
_cell.length_c   1.000
_cell.angle_alpha   90.00
_cell.angle_beta   90.00
_cell.angle_gamma   90.00
#
_symmetry.space_group_name_H-M   'P 1'
#
loop_
_entity.id
_entity.type
_entity.pdbx_description
1 polymer ?
#
loop_
_entity_poly.entity_id
_entity_poly.type
_entity_poly.pdbx_seq_one_letter_code
_entity_poly.pdbx_strand_id
1 'polypeptide(L)'
;MTCKKMKLLKVYVSSTDRINHVLLYEIIAKKAKDFGIAGATAARAMLGYGPSSILRDTRFFELVEKYPVIMEMVDTPEKIDQFLEKELLPFLENQPKGCMVYTFDVDVYLAKMGDTKIKKCQCEE
;
A
#
# COMPACT_ATOMS: atom_id res chain seq x y z
N MET A 1 7.03 7.17 -28.51
CA MET A 1 6.52 6.50 -27.31
C MET A 1 5.83 7.51 -26.42
N THR A 2 4.61 7.23 -26.04
CA THR A 2 3.84 8.12 -25.17
C THR A 2 3.70 7.52 -23.78
N CYS A 3 3.61 8.37 -22.77
CA CYS A 3 3.40 7.95 -21.40
C CYS A 3 2.33 8.82 -20.76
N LYS A 4 1.76 8.31 -19.67
CA LYS A 4 0.79 9.03 -18.85
C LYS A 4 1.46 9.44 -17.55
N LYS A 5 1.35 10.71 -17.20
CA LYS A 5 1.88 11.21 -15.94
C LYS A 5 0.98 10.78 -14.79
N MET A 6 1.52 9.99 -13.90
CA MET A 6 0.80 9.43 -12.77
C MET A 6 1.57 9.73 -11.48
N LYS A 7 0.99 9.37 -10.35
CA LYS A 7 1.64 9.51 -9.05
C LYS A 7 1.66 8.15 -8.36
N LEU A 8 2.82 7.80 -7.83
CA LEU A 8 3.02 6.60 -7.03
C LEU A 8 2.98 6.98 -5.55
N LEU A 9 2.09 6.33 -4.81
CA LEU A 9 1.99 6.48 -3.37
C LEU A 9 2.64 5.27 -2.71
N LYS A 10 3.61 5.51 -1.83
CA LYS A 10 4.24 4.47 -1.03
C LYS A 10 3.91 4.64 0.44
N VAL A 11 3.56 3.53 1.09
CA VAL A 11 3.26 3.49 2.51
C VAL A 11 4.06 2.38 3.15
N TYR A 12 4.76 2.70 4.23
CA TYR A 12 5.51 1.72 5.02
C TYR A 12 4.82 1.54 6.36
N VAL A 13 4.50 0.29 6.70
CA VAL A 13 3.92 -0.08 7.99
C VAL A 13 4.56 -1.39 8.44
N SER A 14 4.29 -1.81 9.66
CA SER A 14 4.77 -3.09 10.17
C SER A 14 3.79 -4.21 9.83
N SER A 15 4.33 -5.39 9.53
CA SER A 15 3.53 -6.57 9.20
C SER A 15 2.61 -7.03 10.33
N THR A 16 2.93 -6.66 11.57
CA THR A 16 2.17 -7.12 12.74
C THR A 16 1.23 -6.07 13.31
N ASP A 17 1.28 -4.83 12.83
CA ASP A 17 0.42 -3.77 13.35
C ASP A 17 -1.05 -4.03 13.04
N ARG A 18 -1.90 -3.85 14.04
CA ARG A 18 -3.34 -4.11 13.96
C ARG A 18 -4.12 -2.96 14.56
N ILE A 19 -5.28 -2.72 13.99
CA ILE A 19 -6.30 -1.83 14.55
C ILE A 19 -7.58 -2.67 14.67
N ASN A 20 -8.10 -2.80 15.89
CA ASN A 20 -9.30 -3.61 16.15
C ASN A 20 -9.20 -5.02 15.56
N HIS A 21 -8.05 -5.66 15.78
CA HIS A 21 -7.75 -7.04 15.34
C HIS A 21 -7.55 -7.22 13.84
N VAL A 22 -7.57 -6.15 13.05
CA VAL A 22 -7.34 -6.22 11.60
C VAL A 22 -5.97 -5.65 11.30
N LEU A 23 -5.22 -6.31 10.42
CA LEU A 23 -3.89 -5.86 10.04
C LEU A 23 -3.96 -4.48 9.38
N LEU A 24 -3.07 -3.60 9.80
CA LEU A 24 -3.05 -2.21 9.34
C LEU A 24 -2.93 -2.11 7.82
N TYR A 25 -2.04 -2.93 7.20
CA TYR A 25 -1.88 -2.87 5.75
C TYR A 25 -3.14 -3.34 5.01
N GLU A 26 -3.91 -4.26 5.59
CA GLU A 26 -5.18 -4.68 5.00
C GLU A 26 -6.22 -3.56 5.06
N ILE A 27 -6.25 -2.82 6.17
CA ILE A 27 -7.15 -1.67 6.29
C ILE A 27 -6.82 -0.62 5.23
N ILE A 28 -5.55 -0.33 5.03
CA ILE A 28 -5.10 0.65 4.05
C ILE A 28 -5.48 0.20 2.63
N ALA A 29 -5.25 -1.08 2.31
CA ALA A 29 -5.61 -1.62 1.00
C ALA A 29 -7.12 -1.52 0.75
N LYS A 30 -7.93 -1.82 1.76
CA LYS A 30 -9.38 -1.72 1.64
C LYS A 30 -9.83 -0.27 1.44
N LYS A 31 -9.24 0.67 2.18
CA LYS A 31 -9.54 2.09 2.00
C LYS A 31 -9.23 2.55 0.57
N ALA A 32 -8.10 2.13 0.04
CA ALA A 32 -7.71 2.48 -1.33
C ALA A 32 -8.70 1.91 -2.35
N LYS A 33 -9.09 0.65 -2.18
CA LYS A 33 -10.06 0.02 -3.06
C LYS A 33 -11.41 0.71 -3.00
N ASP A 34 -11.90 1.00 -1.80
CA ASP A 34 -13.20 1.64 -1.60
C ASP A 34 -13.21 3.07 -2.16
N PHE A 35 -12.08 3.76 -2.08
CA PHE A 35 -11.95 5.11 -2.67
C PHE A 35 -11.91 5.09 -4.20
N GLY A 36 -11.57 3.94 -4.78
CA GLY A 36 -11.48 3.79 -6.23
C GLY A 36 -10.08 3.93 -6.80
N ILE A 37 -9.03 3.76 -5.99
CA ILE A 37 -7.66 3.68 -6.48
C ILE A 37 -7.55 2.45 -7.38
N ALA A 38 -6.87 2.60 -8.53
CA ALA A 38 -6.85 1.58 -9.58
C ALA A 38 -6.25 0.26 -9.13
N GLY A 39 -5.26 0.30 -8.23
CA GLY A 39 -4.66 -0.91 -7.70
C GLY A 39 -3.75 -0.64 -6.54
N ALA A 40 -3.53 -1.64 -5.71
CA ALA A 40 -2.63 -1.56 -4.58
C ALA A 40 -1.88 -2.88 -4.45
N THR A 41 -0.58 -2.78 -4.21
CA THR A 41 0.28 -3.94 -3.99
C THR A 41 0.93 -3.80 -2.63
N ALA A 42 0.96 -4.88 -1.87
CA ALA A 42 1.68 -4.92 -0.61
C ALA A 42 2.79 -5.97 -0.72
N ALA A 43 4.00 -5.59 -0.38
CA ALA A 43 5.15 -6.48 -0.40
C ALA A 43 5.81 -6.49 0.98
N ARG A 44 6.33 -7.64 1.35
CA ARG A 44 7.03 -7.81 2.61
C ARG A 44 8.53 -7.58 2.37
N ALA A 45 9.12 -6.65 3.11
CA ALA A 45 10.57 -6.46 3.10
C ALA A 45 11.23 -7.48 4.04
N MET A 46 12.48 -7.80 3.77
CA MET A 46 13.20 -8.78 4.58
C MET A 46 13.64 -8.23 5.93
N LEU A 47 14.01 -6.95 5.97
CA LEU A 47 14.55 -6.31 7.17
C LEU A 47 14.46 -4.81 7.03
N GLY A 48 14.23 -4.12 8.14
CA GLY A 48 14.25 -2.68 8.17
C GLY A 48 13.93 -2.14 9.54
N TYR A 49 14.21 -0.86 9.76
CA TYR A 49 13.81 -0.16 10.97
C TYR A 49 13.49 1.30 10.64
N GLY A 50 12.63 1.89 11.45
CA GLY A 50 12.26 3.29 11.33
C GLY A 50 12.57 4.07 12.60
N PRO A 51 12.18 5.34 12.66
CA PRO A 51 12.50 6.20 13.82
C PRO A 51 11.98 5.67 15.16
N SER A 52 10.87 4.94 15.14
CA SER A 52 10.28 4.39 16.37
C SER A 52 10.78 2.99 16.72
N SER A 53 11.66 2.42 15.89
CA SER A 53 12.17 1.06 16.08
C SER A 53 13.61 1.11 16.58
N ILE A 54 13.95 0.11 17.39
CA ILE A 54 15.34 -0.05 17.87
C ILE A 54 15.90 -1.30 17.20
N LEU A 55 17.00 -1.13 16.46
CA LEU A 55 17.70 -2.26 15.87
C LEU A 55 18.55 -2.90 16.98
N ARG A 56 18.17 -4.11 17.35
CA ARG A 56 18.87 -4.89 18.38
C ARG A 56 19.64 -6.04 17.75
N ASP A 57 19.89 -7.08 18.54
CA ASP A 57 20.52 -8.32 18.07
C ASP A 57 19.71 -8.92 16.91
N THR A 58 20.40 -9.42 15.88
CA THR A 58 19.76 -10.06 14.72
C THR A 58 18.86 -11.22 15.13
N ARG A 59 19.20 -11.93 16.20
CA ARG A 59 18.37 -13.01 16.72
C ARG A 59 17.01 -12.54 17.19
N PHE A 60 16.91 -11.32 17.62
CA PHE A 60 15.65 -10.72 18.03
C PHE A 60 14.66 -10.61 16.87
N PHE A 61 15.14 -10.24 15.70
CA PHE A 61 14.29 -10.15 14.51
C PHE A 61 13.77 -11.51 14.08
N GLU A 62 14.57 -12.53 14.19
CA GLU A 62 14.16 -13.91 13.85
C GLU A 62 13.04 -14.39 14.77
N LEU A 63 13.10 -14.03 16.06
CA LEU A 63 12.12 -14.47 17.04
C LEU A 63 10.79 -13.72 16.92
N VAL A 64 10.82 -12.45 16.54
CA VAL A 64 9.62 -11.61 16.52
C VAL A 64 8.84 -11.73 15.23
N GLU A 65 9.46 -12.16 14.15
CA GLU A 65 8.83 -12.29 12.82
C GLU A 65 8.11 -11.02 12.37
N LYS A 66 8.71 -9.87 12.68
CA LYS A 66 8.15 -8.57 12.34
C LYS A 66 8.89 -8.01 11.13
N TYR A 67 8.16 -7.74 10.06
CA TYR A 67 8.75 -7.27 8.80
C TYR A 67 8.11 -5.94 8.40
N PRO A 68 8.87 -5.06 7.74
CA PRO A 68 8.25 -3.92 7.08
C PRO A 68 7.36 -4.40 5.93
N VAL A 69 6.21 -3.78 5.78
CA VAL A 69 5.34 -3.97 4.64
C VAL A 69 5.35 -2.68 3.83
N ILE A 70 5.65 -2.81 2.54
CA ILE A 70 5.68 -1.68 1.61
C ILE A 70 4.45 -1.79 0.73
N MET A 71 3.62 -0.75 0.75
CA MET A 71 2.45 -0.68 -0.10
C MET A 71 2.69 0.32 -1.22
N GLU A 72 2.29 -0.03 -2.43
CA GLU A 72 2.41 0.83 -3.60
C GLU A 72 1.06 0.96 -4.30
N MET A 73 0.71 2.19 -4.62
CA MET A 73 -0.52 2.51 -5.33
C MET A 73 -0.20 3.55 -6.39
N VAL A 74 -0.66 3.33 -7.62
CA VAL A 74 -0.45 4.26 -8.73
C VAL A 74 -1.80 4.65 -9.32
N ASP A 75 -2.04 5.93 -9.43
CA ASP A 75 -3.23 6.47 -10.08
C ASP A 75 -2.92 7.89 -10.56
N THR A 76 -3.93 8.59 -11.05
CA THR A 76 -3.76 10.00 -11.44
C THR A 76 -3.31 10.83 -10.24
N PRO A 77 -2.52 11.89 -10.47
CA PRO A 77 -2.09 12.74 -9.36
C PRO A 77 -3.25 13.28 -8.53
N GLU A 78 -4.34 13.68 -9.20
CA GLU A 78 -5.52 14.21 -8.53
C GLU A 78 -6.15 13.17 -7.61
N LYS A 79 -6.25 11.94 -8.07
CA LYS A 79 -6.88 10.88 -7.28
C LYS A 79 -6.03 10.48 -6.08
N ILE A 80 -4.72 10.37 -6.29
CA ILE A 80 -3.80 10.08 -5.18
C ILE A 80 -3.84 11.20 -4.14
N ASP A 81 -3.82 12.46 -4.58
CA ASP A 81 -3.87 13.60 -3.67
C ASP A 81 -5.19 13.64 -2.87
N GLN A 82 -6.31 13.35 -3.52
CA GLN A 82 -7.61 13.30 -2.84
C GLN A 82 -7.67 12.15 -1.83
N PHE A 83 -7.15 10.99 -2.20
CA PHE A 83 -7.11 9.85 -1.30
C PHE A 83 -6.25 10.15 -0.06
N LEU A 84 -5.08 10.76 -0.26
CA LEU A 84 -4.23 11.18 0.84
C LEU A 84 -4.96 12.16 1.76
N GLU A 85 -5.52 13.22 1.20
CA GLU A 85 -6.12 14.29 2.00
C GLU A 85 -7.37 13.84 2.73
N LYS A 86 -8.24 13.09 2.06
CA LYS A 86 -9.57 12.76 2.59
C LYS A 86 -9.59 11.48 3.42
N GLU A 87 -8.74 10.51 3.10
CA GLU A 87 -8.82 9.18 3.71
C GLU A 87 -7.56 8.77 4.46
N LEU A 88 -6.43 8.74 3.76
CA LEU A 88 -5.25 8.06 4.30
C LEU A 88 -4.57 8.86 5.41
N LEU A 89 -4.24 10.13 5.16
CA LEU A 89 -3.51 10.92 6.16
C LEU A 89 -4.32 11.14 7.43
N PRO A 90 -5.61 11.51 7.38
CA PRO A 90 -6.38 11.61 8.62
C PRO A 90 -6.43 10.31 9.40
N PHE A 91 -6.58 9.17 8.70
CA PHE A 91 -6.60 7.87 9.37
C PHE A 91 -5.25 7.56 10.02
N LEU A 92 -4.14 7.74 9.28
CA LEU A 92 -2.81 7.39 9.81
C LEU A 92 -2.37 8.32 10.93
N GLU A 93 -2.72 9.60 10.88
CA GLU A 93 -2.38 10.55 11.93
C GLU A 93 -3.10 10.24 13.24
N ASN A 94 -4.28 9.63 13.18
CA ASN A 94 -5.10 9.35 14.36
C ASN A 94 -4.87 7.98 14.97
N GLN A 95 -4.11 7.10 14.30
CA GLN A 95 -3.82 5.78 14.84
C GLN A 95 -2.42 5.76 15.47
N PRO A 96 -2.16 4.89 16.48
CA PRO A 96 -0.92 4.99 17.27
C PRO A 96 0.30 4.30 16.68
N LYS A 97 0.16 3.55 15.58
CA LYS A 97 1.27 2.77 15.01
C LYS A 97 2.14 3.63 14.12
N GLY A 98 3.44 3.33 14.09
CA GLY A 98 4.37 4.04 13.21
C GLY A 98 4.13 3.74 11.74
N CYS A 99 4.39 4.74 10.90
CA CYS A 99 4.24 4.59 9.46
C CYS A 99 5.04 5.67 8.74
N MET A 100 5.26 5.47 7.44
CA MET A 100 5.86 6.49 6.58
C MET A 100 5.10 6.51 5.28
N VAL A 101 4.78 7.72 4.79
CA VAL A 101 4.02 7.91 3.56
C VAL A 101 4.75 8.92 2.70
N TYR A 102 4.97 8.56 1.43
CA TYR A 102 5.55 9.51 0.48
C TYR A 102 5.08 9.18 -0.94
N THR A 103 5.30 10.11 -1.86
CA THR A 103 4.88 9.96 -3.24
C THR A 103 6.02 10.28 -4.20
N PHE A 104 5.92 9.71 -5.40
CA PHE A 104 6.77 10.03 -6.55
C PHE A 104 5.90 10.33 -7.76
N ASP A 105 6.35 11.23 -8.60
CA ASP A 105 5.79 11.35 -9.94
C ASP A 105 6.38 10.25 -10.80
N VAL A 106 5.53 9.55 -11.54
CA VAL A 106 5.95 8.44 -12.39
C VAL A 106 5.36 8.57 -13.79
N ASP A 107 6.06 8.00 -14.76
CA ASP A 107 5.60 7.92 -16.13
C ASP A 107 5.12 6.49 -16.39
N VAL A 108 3.84 6.32 -16.62
CA VAL A 108 3.26 5.01 -16.90
C VAL A 108 3.14 4.84 -18.41
N TYR A 109 3.82 3.84 -18.94
CA TYR A 109 3.83 3.57 -20.37
C TYR A 109 2.78 2.58 -20.79
N LEU A 110 2.38 1.69 -19.91
CA LEU A 110 1.36 0.69 -20.18
C LEU A 110 0.67 0.29 -18.90
N ALA A 111 -0.64 0.38 -18.88
CA ALA A 111 -1.48 -0.18 -17.84
C ALA A 111 -2.73 -0.70 -18.52
N LYS A 112 -2.93 -2.00 -18.52
CA LYS A 112 -4.10 -2.58 -19.16
C LYS A 112 -4.68 -3.67 -18.29
N MET A 113 -5.98 -3.84 -18.40
CA MET A 113 -6.68 -4.91 -17.71
C MET A 113 -6.46 -6.21 -18.45
N GLY A 114 -6.44 -7.31 -17.69
CA GLY A 114 -6.40 -8.63 -18.28
C GLY A 114 -7.70 -8.94 -19.02
N ASP A 115 -7.65 -9.93 -19.92
CA ASP A 115 -8.83 -10.38 -20.64
C ASP A 115 -9.74 -11.17 -19.71
N THR A 116 -10.93 -10.63 -19.43
CA THR A 116 -11.92 -11.26 -18.56
C THR A 116 -13.05 -11.93 -19.33
N LYS A 117 -13.07 -11.82 -20.65
CA LYS A 117 -14.14 -12.39 -21.47
C LYS A 117 -14.25 -13.90 -21.32
N ILE A 118 -13.12 -14.57 -21.28
CA ILE A 118 -13.08 -16.03 -21.12
C ILE A 118 -13.72 -16.44 -19.80
N LYS A 119 -13.42 -15.71 -18.72
CA LYS A 119 -14.01 -15.99 -17.41
C LYS A 119 -15.50 -15.79 -17.40
N LYS A 120 -16.01 -14.77 -18.09
CA LYS A 120 -17.45 -14.53 -18.17
C LYS A 120 -18.14 -15.66 -18.92
N CYS A 121 -17.58 -16.10 -20.01
CA CYS A 121 -18.15 -17.22 -20.77
C CYS A 121 -18.18 -18.50 -19.95
N GLN A 122 -17.14 -18.77 -19.19
CA GLN A 122 -17.09 -19.93 -18.32
C GLN A 122 -18.11 -19.87 -17.19
N CYS A 123 -18.37 -18.68 -16.67
CA CYS A 123 -19.36 -18.52 -15.60
C CYS A 123 -20.80 -18.69 -16.09
N GLU A 124 -21.05 -18.48 -17.36
CA GLU A 124 -22.39 -18.61 -17.94
C GLU A 124 -22.75 -20.06 -18.27
N GLU A 125 -21.78 -20.94 -18.33
CA GLU A 125 -21.97 -22.35 -18.57
C GLU A 125 -22.38 -23.09 -17.30
#